data_6c2d9c002bf9fdf6f1324b625f2016f1
#
_entry.id   6c2d9c002bf9fdf6f1324b625f2016f1
#
_cell.length_a   1.000
_cell.length_b   1.000
_cell.length_c   1.000
_cell.angle_alpha   90.00
_cell.angle_beta   90.00
_cell.angle_gamma   90.00
#
_symmetry.space_group_name_H-M   'P 1'
#
loop_
_entity.id
_entity.type
_entity.pdbx_description
1 polymer ?
#
loop_
_entity_poly.entity_id
_entity_poly.type
_entity_poly.pdbx_seq_one_letter_code
_entity_poly.pdbx_strand_id
1 'polypeptide(L)'
;MILKLTLGLTLLITLSLLYTLASRQWTAAAPLAFSSAMLFFLTRLFLRFQTGSAGTLSADRVVIQPNRLLWFSLRGPVGTYTLDRFSAVRVEFSMGPAQPDVQGGPNEVVWLVGRPGTPDIALARTNDGAGRGVGRELGALLNLPVEEVGVPKVIKL
;
A
#
# COMPACT_ATOMS: atom_id res chain seq x y z
N MET A 1 12.16 1.15 5.74
CA MET A 1 13.25 2.05 6.18
C MET A 1 12.91 3.52 5.90
N ILE A 2 12.55 3.88 4.67
CA ILE A 2 12.26 5.26 4.22
C ILE A 2 11.18 5.94 5.09
N LEU A 3 10.09 5.26 5.42
CA LEU A 3 9.00 5.84 6.20
C LEU A 3 9.39 6.22 7.65
N LYS A 4 10.26 5.44 8.30
CA LYS A 4 10.78 5.78 9.63
C LYS A 4 11.67 7.02 9.58
N LEU A 5 12.42 7.15 8.50
CA LEU A 5 13.32 8.27 8.26
C LEU A 5 12.54 9.57 7.97
N THR A 6 11.50 9.50 7.12
CA THR A 6 10.61 10.64 6.84
C THR A 6 9.86 11.09 8.09
N LEU A 7 9.41 10.16 8.92
CA LEU A 7 8.71 10.49 10.17
C LEU A 7 9.65 11.16 11.18
N GLY A 8 10.90 10.67 11.31
CA GLY A 8 11.92 11.29 12.15
C GLY A 8 12.26 12.71 11.69
N LEU A 9 12.41 12.91 10.37
CA LEU A 9 12.69 14.22 9.79
C LEU A 9 11.52 15.19 9.99
N THR A 10 10.27 14.73 9.82
CA THR A 10 9.07 15.53 10.08
C THR A 10 9.03 15.99 11.53
N LEU A 11 9.32 15.10 12.48
CA LEU A 11 9.34 15.44 13.91
C LEU A 11 10.40 16.50 14.19
N LEU A 12 11.61 16.35 13.66
CA LEU A 12 12.74 17.26 13.87
C LEU A 12 12.44 18.65 13.33
N ILE A 13 11.87 18.75 12.12
CA ILE A 13 11.47 20.04 11.51
C ILE A 13 10.34 20.69 12.29
N THR A 14 9.37 19.91 12.77
CA THR A 14 8.27 20.44 13.58
C THR A 14 8.77 20.98 14.93
N LEU A 15 9.70 20.31 15.58
CA LEU A 15 10.33 20.80 16.80
C LEU A 15 11.13 22.09 16.55
N SER A 16 11.88 22.16 15.44
CA SER A 16 12.58 23.37 15.03
C SER A 16 11.63 24.53 14.76
N LEU A 17 10.49 24.28 14.14
CA LEU A 17 9.45 25.29 13.93
C LEU A 17 8.89 25.81 15.26
N LEU A 18 8.57 24.92 16.20
CA LEU A 18 8.10 25.31 17.53
C LEU A 18 9.13 26.17 18.28
N TYR A 19 10.41 25.82 18.18
CA TYR A 19 11.51 26.58 18.77
C TYR A 19 11.62 27.99 18.16
N THR A 20 11.56 28.10 16.82
CA THR A 20 11.67 29.42 16.14
C THR A 20 10.46 30.31 16.43
N LEU A 21 9.25 29.74 16.57
CA LEU A 21 8.08 30.46 17.00
C LEU A 21 8.18 30.96 18.45
N ALA A 22 8.68 30.12 19.35
CA ALA A 22 8.88 30.47 20.75
C ALA A 22 9.96 31.57 20.91
N SER A 23 11.01 31.52 20.10
CA SER A 23 12.08 32.55 20.08
C SER A 23 11.74 33.78 19.23
N ARG A 24 10.53 33.92 18.72
CA ARG A 24 10.04 35.03 17.89
C ARG A 24 10.88 35.28 16.61
N GLN A 25 11.51 34.26 16.08
CA GLN A 25 12.29 34.34 14.83
C GLN A 25 11.39 34.11 13.61
N TRP A 26 10.54 35.06 13.30
CA TRP A 26 9.49 34.94 12.26
C TRP A 26 10.03 34.67 10.87
N THR A 27 11.20 35.22 10.52
CA THR A 27 11.84 35.03 9.21
C THR A 27 12.24 33.56 8.96
N ALA A 28 12.62 32.84 10.00
CA ALA A 28 12.97 31.43 9.93
C ALA A 28 11.74 30.51 10.07
N ALA A 29 10.65 31.00 10.65
CA ALA A 29 9.46 30.18 10.88
C ALA A 29 8.70 29.85 9.59
N ALA A 30 8.63 30.77 8.62
CA ALA A 30 7.90 30.56 7.38
C ALA A 30 8.43 29.40 6.52
N PRO A 31 9.75 29.30 6.21
CA PRO A 31 10.30 28.17 5.45
C PRO A 31 10.18 26.85 6.24
N LEU A 32 10.29 26.85 7.57
CA LEU A 32 10.11 25.67 8.39
C LEU A 32 8.64 25.20 8.41
N ALA A 33 7.69 26.11 8.44
CA ALA A 33 6.27 25.77 8.34
C ALA A 33 5.93 25.13 6.99
N PHE A 34 6.46 25.68 5.88
CA PHE A 34 6.28 25.11 4.55
C PHE A 34 6.91 23.72 4.45
N SER A 35 8.14 23.54 4.94
CA SER A 35 8.83 22.23 4.96
C SER A 35 8.07 21.20 5.81
N SER A 36 7.54 21.60 6.96
CA SER A 36 6.71 20.72 7.79
C SER A 36 5.43 20.29 7.08
N ALA A 37 4.73 21.21 6.44
CA ALA A 37 3.51 20.91 5.69
C ALA A 37 3.79 19.98 4.52
N MET A 38 4.86 20.20 3.78
CA MET A 38 5.27 19.38 2.65
C MET A 38 5.65 17.95 3.10
N LEU A 39 6.44 17.82 4.16
CA LEU A 39 6.82 16.52 4.72
C LEU A 39 5.61 15.77 5.29
N PHE A 40 4.70 16.46 5.95
CA PHE A 40 3.44 15.88 6.40
C PHE A 40 2.61 15.36 5.23
N PHE A 41 2.49 16.13 4.15
CA PHE A 41 1.80 15.72 2.93
C PHE A 41 2.46 14.50 2.29
N LEU A 42 3.79 14.50 2.14
CA LEU A 42 4.54 13.37 1.60
C LEU A 42 4.39 12.13 2.49
N THR A 43 4.48 12.27 3.81
CA THR A 43 4.28 11.16 4.74
C THR A 43 2.87 10.57 4.59
N ARG A 44 1.84 11.43 4.47
CA ARG A 44 0.46 10.98 4.24
C ARG A 44 0.29 10.28 2.90
N LEU A 45 0.96 10.77 1.86
CA LEU A 45 0.98 10.14 0.54
C LEU A 45 1.63 8.74 0.60
N PHE A 46 2.80 8.63 1.22
CA PHE A 46 3.48 7.34 1.43
C PHE A 46 2.64 6.37 2.25
N LEU A 47 1.99 6.83 3.31
CA LEU A 47 1.07 6.00 4.11
C LEU A 47 -0.10 5.49 3.28
N ARG A 48 -0.60 6.28 2.33
CA ARG A 48 -1.67 5.87 1.43
C ARG A 48 -1.22 4.79 0.43
N PHE A 49 0.05 4.82 0.01
CA PHE A 49 0.61 3.83 -0.92
C PHE A 49 1.12 2.56 -0.22
N GLN A 50 1.43 2.61 1.07
CA GLN A 50 1.93 1.47 1.84
C GLN A 50 0.84 0.68 2.58
N THR A 51 -0.39 0.72 2.13
CA THR A 51 -1.50 -0.09 2.69
C THR A 51 -1.37 -1.57 2.34
N GLY A 52 -0.17 -2.14 2.48
CA GLY A 52 0.02 -3.58 2.49
C GLY A 52 -0.46 -4.13 3.83
N SER A 53 -1.39 -5.06 3.81
CA SER A 53 -1.80 -5.80 5.01
C SER A 53 -0.75 -6.88 5.28
N ALA A 54 -0.18 -6.91 6.49
CA ALA A 54 0.58 -8.06 6.95
C ALA A 54 -0.42 -9.11 7.45
N GLY A 55 -0.25 -10.36 7.05
CA GLY A 55 -1.16 -11.41 7.48
C GLY A 55 -0.66 -12.81 7.17
N THR A 56 -1.41 -13.78 7.61
CA THR A 56 -1.19 -15.20 7.29
C THR A 56 -2.40 -15.73 6.55
N LEU A 57 -2.12 -16.45 5.46
CA LEU A 57 -3.11 -17.16 4.67
C LEU A 57 -2.97 -18.65 4.99
N SER A 58 -4.06 -19.26 5.44
CA SER A 58 -4.17 -20.70 5.68
C SER A 58 -5.26 -21.28 4.78
N ALA A 59 -5.34 -22.61 4.70
CA ALA A 59 -6.32 -23.28 3.84
C ALA A 59 -7.79 -23.00 4.20
N ASP A 60 -8.07 -22.52 5.41
CA ASP A 60 -9.42 -22.29 5.93
C ASP A 60 -9.72 -20.82 6.24
N ARG A 61 -8.69 -20.01 6.44
CA ARG A 61 -8.84 -18.63 6.93
C ARG A 61 -7.72 -17.69 6.49
N VAL A 62 -8.06 -16.40 6.48
CA VAL A 62 -7.13 -15.28 6.30
C VAL A 62 -7.08 -14.50 7.60
N VAL A 63 -5.90 -14.36 8.18
CA VAL A 63 -5.68 -13.55 9.38
C VAL A 63 -4.90 -12.31 8.96
N ILE A 64 -5.50 -11.13 9.11
CA ILE A 64 -4.88 -9.86 8.80
C ILE A 64 -4.52 -9.16 10.09
N GLN A 65 -3.24 -8.91 10.25
CA GLN A 65 -2.72 -8.19 11.40
C GLN A 65 -2.85 -6.67 11.18
N PRO A 66 -3.08 -5.89 12.27
CA PRO A 66 -3.09 -4.45 12.17
C PRO A 66 -1.72 -3.96 11.69
N ASN A 67 -1.71 -3.24 10.58
CA ASN A 67 -0.49 -2.59 10.11
C ASN A 67 -0.20 -1.42 11.06
N ARG A 68 0.86 -1.52 11.82
CA ARG A 68 1.27 -0.51 12.81
C ARG A 68 2.54 0.19 12.37
N LEU A 69 2.48 1.50 12.32
CA LEU A 69 3.66 2.34 12.19
C LEU A 69 3.95 2.99 13.54
N LEU A 70 4.97 2.50 14.24
CA LEU A 70 5.25 2.86 15.64
C LEU A 70 4.02 2.52 16.51
N TRP A 71 3.33 3.54 17.06
CA TRP A 71 2.11 3.42 17.87
C TRP A 71 0.81 3.71 17.09
N PHE A 72 0.90 4.14 15.82
CA PHE A 72 -0.26 4.42 15.00
C PHE A 72 -0.72 3.16 14.27
N SER A 73 -2.03 2.89 14.31
CA SER A 73 -2.65 1.89 13.47
C SER A 73 -2.95 2.49 12.11
N LEU A 74 -2.42 1.90 11.05
CA LEU A 74 -2.75 2.29 9.68
C LEU A 74 -4.11 1.71 9.29
N ARG A 75 -4.89 2.46 8.51
CA ARG A 75 -6.17 2.00 8.00
C ARG A 75 -5.97 0.83 7.05
N GLY A 76 -6.71 -0.20 7.26
CA GLY A 76 -6.75 -1.40 6.42
C GLY A 76 -7.71 -2.41 7.02
N PRO A 77 -8.09 -3.45 6.27
CA PRO A 77 -8.85 -4.54 6.83
C PRO A 77 -8.01 -5.22 7.93
N VAL A 78 -8.61 -5.46 9.07
CA VAL A 78 -7.98 -6.15 10.21
C VAL A 78 -8.97 -7.19 10.70
N GLY A 79 -8.50 -8.39 10.97
CA GLY A 79 -9.34 -9.44 11.51
C GLY A 79 -9.02 -10.82 10.97
N THR A 80 -9.84 -11.77 11.38
CA THR A 80 -9.83 -13.14 10.89
C THR A 80 -11.04 -13.35 10.02
N TYR A 81 -10.84 -13.78 8.78
CA TYR A 81 -11.89 -14.04 7.80
C TYR A 81 -11.79 -15.49 7.37
N THR A 82 -12.91 -16.19 7.32
CA THR A 82 -13.01 -17.54 6.74
C THR A 82 -13.02 -17.44 5.21
N LEU A 83 -12.47 -18.43 4.52
CA LEU A 83 -12.32 -18.39 3.05
C LEU A 83 -13.65 -18.39 2.30
N ASP A 84 -14.72 -18.90 2.88
CA ASP A 84 -16.08 -18.85 2.33
C ASP A 84 -16.62 -17.43 2.13
N ARG A 85 -16.01 -16.45 2.81
CA ARG A 85 -16.34 -15.03 2.65
C ARG A 85 -15.73 -14.39 1.41
N PHE A 86 -14.92 -15.11 0.67
CA PHE A 86 -14.30 -14.62 -0.56
C PHE A 86 -14.88 -15.30 -1.78
N SER A 87 -14.91 -14.60 -2.90
CA SER A 87 -15.50 -15.06 -4.15
C SER A 87 -14.49 -15.42 -5.21
N ALA A 88 -13.35 -14.74 -5.23
CA ALA A 88 -12.34 -14.89 -6.27
C ALA A 88 -10.95 -14.41 -5.83
N VAL A 89 -9.94 -14.83 -6.56
CA VAL A 89 -8.62 -14.18 -6.59
C VAL A 89 -8.57 -13.29 -7.82
N ARG A 90 -8.36 -11.98 -7.64
CA ARG A 90 -8.27 -11.01 -8.75
C ARG A 90 -6.85 -10.55 -8.92
N VAL A 91 -6.36 -10.60 -10.16
CA VAL A 91 -5.10 -9.99 -10.57
C VAL A 91 -5.42 -8.70 -11.31
N GLU A 92 -5.07 -7.57 -10.71
CA GLU A 92 -5.31 -6.24 -11.26
C GLU A 92 -4.01 -5.68 -11.82
N PHE A 93 -4.05 -5.25 -13.09
CA PHE A 93 -2.93 -4.63 -13.77
C PHE A 93 -3.09 -3.12 -13.72
N SER A 94 -2.13 -2.44 -13.12
CA SER A 94 -2.05 -0.98 -13.12
C SER A 94 -0.86 -0.55 -13.96
N MET A 95 -1.11 0.17 -15.02
CA MET A 95 -0.05 0.89 -15.71
C MET A 95 0.30 2.11 -14.85
N GLY A 96 1.37 1.98 -14.05
CA GLY A 96 2.00 3.14 -13.43
C GLY A 96 2.52 4.09 -14.52
N PRO A 97 2.69 5.40 -14.22
CA PRO A 97 3.33 6.30 -15.17
C PRO A 97 4.69 5.71 -15.54
N ALA A 98 4.92 5.55 -16.85
CA ALA A 98 6.18 5.06 -17.37
C ALA A 98 7.30 6.00 -16.88
N GLN A 99 8.11 5.52 -15.96
CA GLN A 99 9.35 6.19 -15.59
C GLN A 99 10.38 5.82 -16.67
N PRO A 100 10.98 6.79 -17.37
CA PRO A 100 11.85 6.52 -18.53
C PRO A 100 13.09 5.68 -18.20
N ASP A 101 13.49 5.59 -16.95
CA ASP A 101 14.75 4.94 -16.53
C ASP A 101 14.57 3.61 -15.77
N VAL A 102 13.35 3.16 -15.55
CA VAL A 102 13.08 1.87 -14.91
C VAL A 102 12.38 1.01 -15.94
N GLN A 103 12.95 -0.13 -16.29
CA GLN A 103 12.23 -1.20 -16.99
C GLN A 103 11.10 -1.69 -16.07
N GLY A 104 10.09 -0.82 -15.87
CA GLY A 104 8.93 -1.07 -15.07
C GLY A 104 7.98 -1.94 -15.88
N GLY A 105 7.94 -3.21 -15.57
CA GLY A 105 6.83 -4.05 -15.94
C GLY A 105 5.53 -3.50 -15.34
N PRO A 106 4.37 -3.94 -15.81
CA PRO A 106 3.09 -3.54 -15.24
C PRO A 106 3.07 -3.85 -13.74
N ASN A 107 2.67 -2.88 -12.93
CA ASN A 107 2.40 -3.13 -11.51
C ASN A 107 1.18 -4.05 -11.43
N GLU A 108 1.37 -5.22 -10.85
CA GLU A 108 0.32 -6.20 -10.65
C GLU A 108 0.00 -6.30 -9.16
N VAL A 109 -1.27 -6.25 -8.84
CA VAL A 109 -1.75 -6.45 -7.47
C VAL A 109 -2.67 -7.66 -7.46
N VAL A 110 -2.37 -8.61 -6.60
CA VAL A 110 -3.20 -9.81 -6.38
C VAL A 110 -4.11 -9.55 -5.19
N TRP A 111 -5.41 -9.60 -5.45
CA TRP A 111 -6.45 -9.37 -4.47
C TRP A 111 -7.21 -10.65 -4.14
N LEU A 112 -7.61 -10.79 -2.91
CA LEU A 112 -8.67 -11.70 -2.50
C LEU A 112 -9.97 -10.89 -2.44
N VAL A 113 -10.92 -11.22 -3.32
CA VAL A 113 -12.16 -10.45 -3.51
C VAL A 113 -13.18 -10.88 -2.49
N GLY A 114 -13.59 -9.96 -1.63
CA GLY A 114 -14.60 -10.19 -0.60
C GLY A 114 -16.00 -10.28 -1.16
N ARG A 115 -16.84 -11.13 -0.58
CA ARG A 115 -18.29 -11.12 -0.80
C ARG A 115 -18.92 -9.89 -0.10
N PRO A 116 -20.14 -9.51 -0.42
CA PRO A 116 -20.81 -8.37 0.22
C PRO A 116 -20.65 -8.37 1.73
N GLY A 117 -20.15 -7.28 2.30
CA GLY A 117 -19.84 -7.15 3.73
C GLY A 117 -18.44 -7.61 4.15
N THR A 118 -17.63 -8.13 3.23
CA THR A 118 -16.23 -8.51 3.47
C THR A 118 -15.34 -7.61 2.63
N PRO A 119 -14.27 -7.03 3.20
CA PRO A 119 -13.37 -6.17 2.43
C PRO A 119 -12.49 -7.00 1.47
N ASP A 120 -12.11 -6.38 0.34
CA ASP A 120 -11.08 -6.91 -0.53
C ASP A 120 -9.70 -6.81 0.17
N ILE A 121 -8.90 -7.85 0.02
CA ILE A 121 -7.60 -7.96 0.69
C ILE A 121 -6.49 -8.05 -0.35
N ALA A 122 -5.54 -7.12 -0.33
CA ALA A 122 -4.35 -7.20 -1.16
C ALA A 122 -3.39 -8.24 -0.57
N LEU A 123 -3.12 -9.31 -1.32
CA LEU A 123 -2.23 -10.40 -0.91
C LEU A 123 -0.79 -10.17 -1.35
N ALA A 124 -0.59 -9.72 -2.59
CA ALA A 124 0.73 -9.51 -3.15
C ALA A 124 0.74 -8.32 -4.12
N ARG A 125 1.89 -7.69 -4.26
CA ARG A 125 2.18 -6.71 -5.29
C ARG A 125 3.48 -7.10 -5.97
N THR A 126 3.47 -7.22 -7.29
CA THR A 126 4.64 -7.55 -8.10
C THR A 126 4.81 -6.49 -9.20
N ASN A 127 6.04 -6.29 -9.64
CA ASN A 127 6.38 -5.31 -10.68
C ASN A 127 7.00 -5.99 -11.91
N ASP A 128 7.07 -7.32 -11.91
CA ASP A 128 7.84 -8.14 -12.87
C ASP A 128 6.96 -9.05 -13.73
N GLY A 129 5.65 -8.91 -13.66
CA GLY A 129 4.72 -9.77 -14.37
C GLY A 129 4.44 -11.11 -13.67
N ALA A 130 5.00 -11.34 -12.47
CA ALA A 130 4.79 -12.58 -11.73
C ALA A 130 3.40 -12.68 -11.07
N GLY A 131 2.65 -11.58 -11.00
CA GLY A 131 1.34 -11.53 -10.34
C GLY A 131 0.33 -12.52 -10.91
N ARG A 132 0.37 -12.78 -12.23
CA ARG A 132 -0.46 -13.82 -12.85
C ARG A 132 -0.14 -15.22 -12.32
N GLY A 133 1.15 -15.54 -12.22
CA GLY A 133 1.60 -16.83 -11.67
C GLY A 133 1.11 -16.98 -10.24
N VAL A 134 1.39 -15.99 -9.41
CA VAL A 134 0.97 -15.95 -8.00
C VAL A 134 -0.57 -16.03 -7.88
N GLY A 135 -1.31 -15.30 -8.71
CA GLY A 135 -2.77 -15.34 -8.71
C GLY A 135 -3.34 -16.72 -9.03
N ARG A 136 -2.77 -17.41 -10.02
CA ARG A 136 -3.19 -18.78 -10.39
C ARG A 136 -2.86 -19.80 -9.31
N GLU A 137 -1.65 -19.73 -8.74
CA GLU A 137 -1.25 -20.61 -7.63
C GLU A 137 -2.15 -20.41 -6.41
N LEU A 138 -2.44 -19.17 -6.05
CA LEU A 138 -3.36 -18.86 -4.96
C LEU A 138 -4.79 -19.32 -5.27
N GLY A 139 -5.29 -19.08 -6.49
CA GLY A 139 -6.60 -19.57 -6.90
C GLY A 139 -6.74 -21.08 -6.80
N ALA A 140 -5.72 -21.82 -7.24
CA ALA A 140 -5.67 -23.27 -7.13
C ALA A 140 -5.57 -23.74 -5.65
N LEU A 141 -4.72 -23.10 -4.85
CA LEU A 141 -4.55 -23.41 -3.43
C LEU A 141 -5.83 -23.18 -2.62
N LEU A 142 -6.54 -22.10 -2.91
CA LEU A 142 -7.74 -21.69 -2.20
C LEU A 142 -9.03 -22.24 -2.81
N ASN A 143 -8.94 -22.94 -3.95
CA ASN A 143 -10.08 -23.40 -4.74
C ASN A 143 -11.05 -22.26 -5.11
N LEU A 144 -10.50 -21.11 -5.49
CA LEU A 144 -11.22 -19.91 -5.90
C LEU A 144 -10.98 -19.61 -7.38
N PRO A 145 -11.97 -19.07 -8.11
CA PRO A 145 -11.78 -18.62 -9.48
C PRO A 145 -10.78 -17.45 -9.53
N VAL A 146 -10.02 -17.39 -10.63
CA VAL A 146 -9.05 -16.31 -10.88
C VAL A 146 -9.60 -15.35 -11.92
N GLU A 147 -9.69 -14.07 -11.57
CA GLU A 147 -10.11 -12.98 -12.43
C GLU A 147 -8.91 -12.12 -12.81
N GLU A 148 -8.74 -11.83 -14.09
CA GLU A 148 -7.71 -10.89 -14.57
C GLU A 148 -8.39 -9.59 -15.03
N VAL A 149 -8.03 -8.46 -14.44
CA VAL A 149 -8.61 -7.14 -14.72
C VAL A 149 -7.53 -6.17 -15.19
N GLY A 150 -7.84 -5.39 -16.24
CA GLY A 150 -6.92 -4.36 -16.74
C GLY A 150 -5.78 -4.91 -17.60
N VAL A 151 -5.88 -6.13 -18.08
CA VAL A 151 -4.88 -6.71 -18.98
C VAL A 151 -4.71 -5.83 -20.22
N PRO A 152 -3.50 -5.30 -20.51
CA PRO A 152 -3.27 -4.59 -21.76
C PRO A 152 -3.51 -5.55 -22.92
N LYS A 153 -4.46 -5.21 -23.81
CA LYS A 153 -4.62 -5.93 -25.07
C LYS A 153 -3.34 -5.75 -25.87
N VAL A 154 -2.50 -6.78 -25.89
CA VAL A 154 -1.37 -6.83 -26.82
C VAL A 154 -1.96 -7.00 -28.19
N ILE A 155 -2.07 -5.91 -28.95
CA ILE A 155 -2.35 -5.97 -30.37
C ILE A 155 -1.06 -6.45 -31.02
N LYS A 156 -1.02 -7.71 -31.41
CA LYS A 156 0.05 -8.19 -32.31
C LYS A 156 -0.17 -7.48 -33.67
N LEU A 157 0.70 -6.53 -33.96
CA LEU A 157 0.85 -5.96 -35.30
C LEU A 157 1.59 -6.94 -36.18
#